data_dc47f4839e1084465f8a5703e483a514
#
_entry.id   dc47f4839e1084465f8a5703e483a514
#
_cell.length_a   1.000
_cell.length_b   1.000
_cell.length_c   1.000
_cell.angle_alpha   90.00
_cell.angle_beta   90.00
_cell.angle_gamma   90.00
#
_symmetry.space_group_name_H-M   'P 1'
#
loop_
_entity.id
_entity.type
_entity.pdbx_description
1 polymer ?
#
loop_
_entity_poly.entity_id
_entity_poly.type
_entity_poly.pdbx_seq_one_letter_code
_entity_poly.pdbx_strand_id
1 'polypeptide(L)'
;MSENANQNAPLTGKTVAFLATNGVEQVELTSPWEAVIAAGATPVLVSPESGTITAMQSDWDHGESFEVNTTVKDAKAEDFDGLVMPGGTLNADAMRVNKDAQAFVRAFFEQHKPVAAICHAPWTLIEAGVVEGRRLTSYPSLKTDLKNAGAQWVDEEVVVDNGLTTSRSPDDLDAFNAKVVEELSEGKHEDQTA
;
A
#
# COMPACT_ATOMS: atom_id res chain seq x y z
N MET A 1 29.00 -9.41 -17.32
CA MET A 1 28.45 -10.77 -17.14
C MET A 1 27.68 -10.79 -15.82
N SER A 2 26.45 -10.25 -15.78
CA SER A 2 25.56 -10.31 -14.61
C SER A 2 24.08 -10.03 -14.99
N GLU A 3 23.62 -10.52 -16.14
CA GLU A 3 22.21 -10.36 -16.56
C GLU A 3 21.32 -11.59 -16.25
N ASN A 4 21.84 -12.64 -15.63
CA ASN A 4 21.10 -13.89 -15.45
C ASN A 4 20.62 -14.18 -14.01
N ALA A 5 20.77 -13.28 -13.06
CA ALA A 5 20.41 -13.57 -11.66
C ALA A 5 18.92 -13.32 -11.32
N ASN A 6 18.15 -12.65 -12.18
CA ASN A 6 16.81 -12.17 -11.81
C ASN A 6 15.63 -12.83 -12.56
N GLN A 7 15.87 -13.79 -13.46
CA GLN A 7 14.79 -14.42 -14.25
C GLN A 7 13.93 -15.42 -13.46
N ASN A 8 14.30 -15.76 -12.23
CA ASN A 8 13.56 -16.67 -11.35
C ASN A 8 13.04 -16.00 -10.08
N ALA A 9 13.11 -14.67 -9.97
CA ALA A 9 12.56 -13.98 -8.82
C ALA A 9 11.01 -14.01 -8.85
N PRO A 10 10.34 -14.12 -7.66
CA PRO A 10 8.90 -14.41 -7.60
C PRO A 10 8.01 -13.35 -8.25
N LEU A 11 8.49 -12.13 -8.38
CA LEU A 11 7.74 -11.02 -8.95
C LEU A 11 8.29 -10.55 -10.31
N THR A 12 9.09 -11.36 -11.00
CA THR A 12 9.64 -10.99 -12.31
C THR A 12 8.55 -10.61 -13.30
N GLY A 13 8.67 -9.41 -13.87
CA GLY A 13 7.73 -8.87 -14.86
C GLY A 13 6.47 -8.21 -14.27
N LYS A 14 6.31 -8.21 -12.95
CA LYS A 14 5.20 -7.52 -12.29
C LYS A 14 5.50 -6.03 -12.08
N THR A 15 4.45 -5.21 -12.15
CA THR A 15 4.49 -3.77 -11.84
C THR A 15 3.59 -3.49 -10.65
N VAL A 16 4.14 -2.82 -9.62
CA VAL A 16 3.46 -2.57 -8.34
C VAL A 16 3.27 -1.08 -8.13
N ALA A 17 2.02 -0.65 -7.95
CA ALA A 17 1.73 0.73 -7.60
C ALA A 17 2.03 1.00 -6.13
N PHE A 18 2.70 2.11 -5.84
CA PHE A 18 2.87 2.67 -4.50
C PHE A 18 2.10 3.98 -4.44
N LEU A 19 1.01 4.02 -3.67
CA LEU A 19 0.17 5.20 -3.58
C LEU A 19 0.55 6.04 -2.37
N ALA A 20 1.15 7.21 -2.61
CA ALA A 20 1.60 8.11 -1.55
C ALA A 20 1.57 9.57 -1.98
N THR A 21 1.53 10.47 -0.99
CA THR A 21 1.66 11.92 -1.16
C THR A 21 2.58 12.51 -0.11
N ASN A 22 2.68 13.83 -0.07
CA ASN A 22 3.47 14.54 0.95
C ASN A 22 3.09 14.10 2.37
N GLY A 23 4.10 13.95 3.22
CA GLY A 23 3.91 13.49 4.59
C GLY A 23 3.84 11.97 4.77
N VAL A 24 4.19 11.19 3.73
CA VAL A 24 4.35 9.74 3.84
C VAL A 24 5.47 9.39 4.83
N GLU A 25 5.27 8.40 5.68
CA GLU A 25 6.35 7.89 6.53
C GLU A 25 7.43 7.24 5.66
N GLN A 26 8.65 7.77 5.69
CA GLN A 26 9.71 7.42 4.74
C GLN A 26 9.99 5.93 4.69
N VAL A 27 10.18 5.30 5.84
CA VAL A 27 10.56 3.88 5.90
C VAL A 27 9.43 2.96 5.43
N GLU A 28 8.19 3.38 5.58
CA GLU A 28 7.01 2.63 5.09
C GLU A 28 6.84 2.71 3.57
N LEU A 29 7.46 3.71 2.93
CA LEU A 29 7.59 3.78 1.48
C LEU A 29 8.82 2.99 1.01
N THR A 30 10.00 3.26 1.57
CA THR A 30 11.28 2.76 1.04
C THR A 30 11.49 1.27 1.30
N SER A 31 11.13 0.77 2.49
CA SER A 31 11.35 -0.64 2.85
C SER A 31 10.56 -1.63 1.97
N PRO A 32 9.22 -1.50 1.78
CA PRO A 32 8.50 -2.37 0.85
C PRO A 32 8.87 -2.11 -0.62
N TRP A 33 9.28 -0.90 -0.98
CA TRP A 33 9.79 -0.58 -2.31
C TRP A 33 11.04 -1.41 -2.65
N GLU A 34 12.00 -1.44 -1.73
CA GLU A 34 13.21 -2.26 -1.85
C GLU A 34 12.89 -3.76 -1.87
N ALA A 35 11.93 -4.20 -1.05
CA ALA A 35 11.51 -5.60 -1.00
C ALA A 35 10.93 -6.09 -2.33
N VAL A 36 10.07 -5.29 -2.98
CA VAL A 36 9.50 -5.68 -4.29
C VAL A 36 10.53 -5.63 -5.41
N ILE A 37 11.49 -4.68 -5.37
CA ILE A 37 12.63 -4.68 -6.31
C ILE A 37 13.48 -5.92 -6.13
N ALA A 38 13.83 -6.29 -4.89
CA ALA A 38 14.61 -7.48 -4.60
C ALA A 38 13.90 -8.76 -5.07
N ALA A 39 12.57 -8.76 -5.06
CA ALA A 39 11.72 -9.83 -5.57
C ALA A 39 11.51 -9.81 -7.09
N GLY A 40 12.04 -8.82 -7.81
CA GLY A 40 12.02 -8.75 -9.28
C GLY A 40 10.91 -7.90 -9.90
N ALA A 41 10.10 -7.20 -9.08
CA ALA A 41 9.07 -6.30 -9.58
C ALA A 41 9.61 -4.90 -9.90
N THR A 42 8.81 -4.15 -10.65
CA THR A 42 9.02 -2.72 -10.93
C THR A 42 8.02 -1.90 -10.10
N PRO A 43 8.47 -1.18 -9.06
CA PRO A 43 7.59 -0.28 -8.33
C PRO A 43 7.39 1.03 -9.10
N VAL A 44 6.20 1.62 -8.94
CA VAL A 44 5.81 2.89 -9.56
C VAL A 44 5.13 3.77 -8.52
N LEU A 45 5.68 4.95 -8.27
CA LEU A 45 5.09 5.93 -7.34
C LEU A 45 3.94 6.67 -8.02
N VAL A 46 2.74 6.44 -7.49
CA VAL A 46 1.49 7.09 -7.90
C VAL A 46 1.10 8.10 -6.82
N SER A 47 0.78 9.32 -7.21
CA SER A 47 0.42 10.38 -6.26
C SER A 47 -0.69 11.28 -6.80
N PRO A 48 -1.50 11.92 -5.94
CA PRO A 48 -2.30 13.06 -6.35
C PRO A 48 -1.48 14.24 -6.85
N GLU A 49 -0.24 14.36 -6.38
CA GLU A 49 0.71 15.41 -6.77
C GLU A 49 1.48 15.04 -8.04
N SER A 50 1.98 16.06 -8.73
CA SER A 50 2.95 15.92 -9.81
C SER A 50 4.32 16.42 -9.35
N GLY A 51 5.39 15.92 -9.99
CA GLY A 51 6.76 16.31 -9.66
C GLY A 51 7.34 15.48 -8.53
N THR A 52 7.40 16.01 -7.31
CA THR A 52 7.97 15.31 -6.15
C THR A 52 7.05 15.35 -4.94
N ILE A 53 7.14 14.33 -4.10
CA ILE A 53 6.56 14.33 -2.75
C ILE A 53 7.69 14.32 -1.72
N THR A 54 7.45 14.93 -0.56
CA THR A 54 8.39 14.93 0.58
C THR A 54 7.89 14.00 1.66
N ALA A 55 8.73 13.05 2.03
CA ALA A 55 8.44 12.13 3.13
C ALA A 55 8.68 12.77 4.50
N MET A 56 8.17 12.12 5.54
CA MET A 56 8.42 12.47 6.94
C MET A 56 9.14 11.30 7.63
N GLN A 57 9.79 11.63 8.73
CA GLN A 57 10.36 10.67 9.67
C GLN A 57 9.66 10.87 11.02
N SER A 58 8.94 9.83 11.45
CA SER A 58 8.16 9.84 12.71
C SER A 58 7.12 10.98 12.78
N ASP A 59 6.56 11.41 11.65
CA ASP A 59 5.59 12.52 11.49
C ASP A 59 6.11 13.92 11.89
N TRP A 60 7.37 14.06 12.28
CA TRP A 60 7.91 15.34 12.80
C TRP A 60 9.01 15.94 11.94
N ASP A 61 9.94 15.14 11.46
CA ASP A 61 11.07 15.60 10.69
C ASP A 61 10.87 15.36 9.21
N HIS A 62 11.26 16.31 8.36
CA HIS A 62 11.25 16.12 6.92
C HIS A 62 12.29 15.06 6.53
N GLY A 63 11.83 14.08 5.76
CA GLY A 63 12.65 13.06 5.14
C GLY A 63 13.12 13.45 3.73
N GLU A 64 13.37 12.45 2.91
CA GLU A 64 13.77 12.62 1.51
C GLU A 64 12.58 13.01 0.63
N SER A 65 12.90 13.53 -0.56
CA SER A 65 11.91 13.78 -1.60
C SER A 65 12.00 12.70 -2.68
N PHE A 66 10.84 12.25 -3.14
CA PHE A 66 10.70 11.18 -4.14
C PHE A 66 10.01 11.71 -5.39
N GLU A 67 10.53 11.35 -6.56
CA GLU A 67 9.94 11.73 -7.84
C GLU A 67 8.67 10.90 -8.08
N VAL A 68 7.57 11.57 -8.41
CA VAL A 68 6.30 10.93 -8.77
C VAL A 68 6.37 10.43 -10.21
N ASN A 69 6.15 9.13 -10.40
CA ASN A 69 6.19 8.54 -11.73
C ASN A 69 4.93 8.85 -12.55
N THR A 70 3.77 8.87 -11.91
CA THR A 70 2.50 9.18 -12.55
C THR A 70 1.49 9.74 -11.54
N THR A 71 0.56 10.57 -12.03
CA THR A 71 -0.51 11.05 -11.15
C THR A 71 -1.62 10.02 -11.02
N VAL A 72 -2.36 10.05 -9.90
CA VAL A 72 -3.49 9.16 -9.67
C VAL A 72 -4.61 9.34 -10.72
N LYS A 73 -4.69 10.50 -11.35
CA LYS A 73 -5.65 10.79 -12.44
C LYS A 73 -5.29 10.09 -13.75
N ASP A 74 -3.99 9.90 -13.99
CA ASP A 74 -3.47 9.31 -15.22
C ASP A 74 -3.22 7.79 -15.06
N ALA A 75 -3.02 7.33 -13.82
CA ALA A 75 -2.80 5.92 -13.50
C ALA A 75 -4.09 5.10 -13.63
N LYS A 76 -3.96 3.89 -14.14
CA LYS A 76 -5.05 2.92 -14.23
C LYS A 76 -4.68 1.65 -13.47
N ALA A 77 -5.60 1.16 -12.65
CA ALA A 77 -5.36 -0.06 -11.88
C ALA A 77 -5.06 -1.29 -12.77
N GLU A 78 -5.52 -1.28 -14.03
CA GLU A 78 -5.23 -2.34 -15.01
C GLU A 78 -3.74 -2.49 -15.32
N ASP A 79 -2.97 -1.40 -15.21
CA ASP A 79 -1.54 -1.37 -15.56
C ASP A 79 -0.63 -1.94 -14.45
N PHE A 80 -1.22 -2.33 -13.32
CA PHE A 80 -0.50 -2.81 -12.14
C PHE A 80 -0.96 -4.18 -11.68
N ASP A 81 -0.05 -4.96 -11.12
CA ASP A 81 -0.33 -6.29 -10.54
C ASP A 81 -0.79 -6.23 -9.08
N GLY A 82 -0.53 -5.14 -8.39
CA GLY A 82 -0.96 -4.91 -7.02
C GLY A 82 -0.65 -3.50 -6.53
N LEU A 83 -1.10 -3.19 -5.32
CA LEU A 83 -1.03 -1.88 -4.70
C LEU A 83 -0.39 -1.95 -3.31
N VAL A 84 0.56 -1.08 -3.04
CA VAL A 84 1.12 -0.83 -1.70
C VAL A 84 0.78 0.59 -1.27
N MET A 85 0.26 0.71 -0.06
CA MET A 85 -0.14 1.98 0.55
C MET A 85 0.67 2.20 1.84
N PRO A 86 1.78 2.95 1.78
CA PRO A 86 2.48 3.38 2.99
C PRO A 86 1.62 4.35 3.81
N GLY A 87 1.91 4.45 5.09
CA GLY A 87 1.19 5.34 6.00
C GLY A 87 1.85 6.71 6.15
N GLY A 88 2.03 7.13 7.38
CA GLY A 88 2.26 8.53 7.75
C GLY A 88 0.93 9.26 7.95
N THR A 89 0.80 9.98 9.05
CA THR A 89 -0.48 10.61 9.43
C THR A 89 -0.93 11.65 8.41
N LEU A 90 -0.02 12.52 7.96
CA LEU A 90 -0.33 13.58 6.98
C LEU A 90 -0.69 13.01 5.60
N ASN A 91 0.06 12.02 5.13
CA ASN A 91 -0.21 11.31 3.89
C ASN A 91 -1.60 10.65 3.91
N ALA A 92 -1.90 9.90 4.96
CA ALA A 92 -3.17 9.18 5.07
C ALA A 92 -4.37 10.14 5.20
N ASP A 93 -4.22 11.25 5.94
CA ASP A 93 -5.26 12.26 6.08
C ASP A 93 -5.55 12.98 4.75
N ALA A 94 -4.50 13.36 4.01
CA ALA A 94 -4.66 13.93 2.67
C ALA A 94 -5.28 12.93 1.68
N MET A 95 -4.85 11.66 1.75
CA MET A 95 -5.27 10.62 0.82
C MET A 95 -6.75 10.24 1.02
N ARG A 96 -7.22 10.18 2.29
CA ARG A 96 -8.59 9.79 2.60
C ARG A 96 -9.66 10.74 2.05
N VAL A 97 -9.34 12.01 1.82
CA VAL A 97 -10.28 12.98 1.23
C VAL A 97 -10.16 13.10 -0.30
N ASN A 98 -9.16 12.46 -0.90
CA ASN A 98 -8.92 12.52 -2.34
C ASN A 98 -9.78 11.47 -3.08
N LYS A 99 -10.77 11.93 -3.88
CA LYS A 99 -11.71 11.05 -4.58
C LYS A 99 -11.06 10.19 -5.66
N ASP A 100 -10.05 10.72 -6.35
CA ASP A 100 -9.34 9.97 -7.39
C ASP A 100 -8.51 8.83 -6.74
N ALA A 101 -7.87 9.10 -5.58
CA ALA A 101 -7.16 8.08 -4.82
C ALA A 101 -8.11 6.99 -4.30
N GLN A 102 -9.27 7.35 -3.75
CA GLN A 102 -10.28 6.39 -3.31
C GLN A 102 -10.75 5.49 -4.45
N ALA A 103 -11.05 6.07 -5.61
CA ALA A 103 -11.48 5.33 -6.79
C ALA A 103 -10.35 4.40 -7.31
N PHE A 104 -9.12 4.89 -7.32
CA PHE A 104 -7.95 4.10 -7.71
C PHE A 104 -7.76 2.89 -6.79
N VAL A 105 -7.80 3.09 -5.47
CA VAL A 105 -7.73 2.00 -4.47
C VAL A 105 -8.85 0.99 -4.70
N ARG A 106 -10.11 1.46 -4.79
CA ARG A 106 -11.28 0.59 -4.99
C ARG A 106 -11.15 -0.29 -6.23
N ALA A 107 -10.58 0.25 -7.31
CA ALA A 107 -10.39 -0.49 -8.56
C ALA A 107 -9.50 -1.73 -8.43
N PHE A 108 -8.54 -1.77 -7.48
CA PHE A 108 -7.75 -2.98 -7.22
C PHE A 108 -8.61 -4.09 -6.58
N PHE A 109 -9.49 -3.73 -5.65
CA PHE A 109 -10.43 -4.69 -5.05
C PHE A 109 -11.42 -5.22 -6.10
N GLU A 110 -11.98 -4.36 -6.95
CA GLU A 110 -12.88 -4.74 -8.05
C GLU A 110 -12.20 -5.66 -9.10
N GLN A 111 -10.87 -5.55 -9.22
CA GLN A 111 -10.06 -6.40 -10.10
C GLN A 111 -9.44 -7.60 -9.38
N HIS A 112 -9.77 -7.81 -8.10
CA HIS A 112 -9.27 -8.91 -7.25
C HIS A 112 -7.73 -8.93 -7.11
N LYS A 113 -7.09 -7.76 -7.19
CA LYS A 113 -5.63 -7.62 -7.11
C LYS A 113 -5.18 -7.38 -5.67
N PRO A 114 -4.01 -7.91 -5.26
CA PRO A 114 -3.51 -7.72 -3.91
C PRO A 114 -3.31 -6.25 -3.57
N VAL A 115 -3.74 -5.89 -2.36
CA VAL A 115 -3.58 -4.56 -1.75
C VAL A 115 -2.89 -4.71 -0.41
N ALA A 116 -1.86 -3.93 -0.16
CA ALA A 116 -1.18 -3.89 1.12
C ALA A 116 -1.22 -2.47 1.70
N ALA A 117 -1.56 -2.34 2.98
CA ALA A 117 -1.66 -1.06 3.66
C ALA A 117 -1.05 -1.13 5.07
N ILE A 118 -0.23 -0.15 5.43
CA ILE A 118 0.43 -0.13 6.73
C ILE A 118 0.10 1.16 7.49
N CYS A 119 0.10 1.08 8.82
CA CYS A 119 0.03 2.22 9.74
C CYS A 119 -1.29 3.00 9.62
N HIS A 120 -1.27 4.24 9.14
CA HIS A 120 -2.44 5.09 8.95
C HIS A 120 -3.11 4.93 7.58
N ALA A 121 -2.50 4.22 6.63
CA ALA A 121 -3.06 4.02 5.29
C ALA A 121 -4.49 3.43 5.27
N PRO A 122 -4.93 2.57 6.23
CA PRO A 122 -6.31 2.06 6.27
C PRO A 122 -7.40 3.13 6.39
N TRP A 123 -7.12 4.38 6.75
CA TRP A 123 -8.10 5.47 6.62
C TRP A 123 -8.62 5.63 5.19
N THR A 124 -7.73 5.49 4.21
CA THR A 124 -8.13 5.56 2.79
C THR A 124 -8.98 4.35 2.39
N LEU A 125 -8.73 3.18 2.96
CA LEU A 125 -9.56 1.99 2.74
C LEU A 125 -10.99 2.18 3.28
N ILE A 126 -11.16 2.86 4.42
CA ILE A 126 -12.49 3.23 4.95
C ILE A 126 -13.26 4.06 3.92
N GLU A 127 -12.62 5.12 3.42
CA GLU A 127 -13.27 6.05 2.46
C GLU A 127 -13.52 5.41 1.08
N ALA A 128 -12.69 4.42 0.70
CA ALA A 128 -12.93 3.61 -0.49
C ALA A 128 -14.08 2.59 -0.32
N GLY A 129 -14.56 2.38 0.92
CA GLY A 129 -15.69 1.48 1.22
C GLY A 129 -15.34 0.00 1.10
N VAL A 130 -14.11 -0.38 1.43
CA VAL A 130 -13.59 -1.75 1.20
C VAL A 130 -13.20 -2.50 2.50
N VAL A 131 -13.60 -1.99 3.67
CA VAL A 131 -13.19 -2.58 4.97
C VAL A 131 -14.29 -3.35 5.69
N GLU A 132 -15.56 -3.21 5.28
CA GLU A 132 -16.70 -3.85 5.97
C GLU A 132 -16.56 -5.37 5.96
N GLY A 133 -16.70 -5.98 7.14
CA GLY A 133 -16.59 -7.43 7.33
C GLY A 133 -15.17 -8.01 7.32
N ARG A 134 -14.16 -7.25 6.92
CA ARG A 134 -12.77 -7.73 6.81
C ARG A 134 -12.08 -7.77 8.16
N ARG A 135 -11.25 -8.78 8.34
CA ARG A 135 -10.29 -8.86 9.45
C ARG A 135 -9.03 -8.11 9.03
N LEU A 136 -8.63 -7.10 9.81
CA LEU A 136 -7.47 -6.27 9.49
C LEU A 136 -6.83 -5.67 10.75
N THR A 137 -5.63 -5.11 10.57
CA THR A 137 -4.93 -4.31 11.57
C THR A 137 -4.55 -2.94 11.01
N SER A 138 -4.06 -2.06 11.86
CA SER A 138 -3.63 -0.70 11.52
C SER A 138 -2.82 -0.11 12.65
N TYR A 139 -2.32 1.11 12.47
CA TYR A 139 -1.87 1.91 13.60
C TYR A 139 -2.98 1.99 14.66
N PRO A 140 -2.66 1.84 15.96
CA PRO A 140 -3.68 1.67 17.01
C PRO A 140 -4.71 2.80 17.11
N SER A 141 -4.36 4.03 16.71
CA SER A 141 -5.28 5.18 16.74
C SER A 141 -6.49 5.02 15.82
N LEU A 142 -6.38 4.20 14.77
CA LEU A 142 -7.46 3.95 13.80
C LEU A 142 -8.46 2.88 14.24
N LYS A 143 -8.19 2.18 15.35
CA LYS A 143 -9.00 1.05 15.82
C LYS A 143 -10.50 1.36 15.88
N THR A 144 -10.85 2.51 16.42
CA THR A 144 -12.27 2.90 16.60
C THR A 144 -12.90 3.22 15.24
N ASP A 145 -12.19 3.94 14.38
CA ASP A 145 -12.67 4.31 13.06
C ASP A 145 -12.94 3.07 12.19
N LEU A 146 -12.00 2.12 12.18
CA LEU A 146 -12.14 0.86 11.44
C LEU A 146 -13.28 -0.01 11.95
N LYS A 147 -13.45 -0.11 13.28
CA LYS A 147 -14.60 -0.82 13.85
C LYS A 147 -15.94 -0.17 13.51
N ASN A 148 -15.99 1.16 13.53
CA ASN A 148 -17.19 1.91 13.14
C ASN A 148 -17.51 1.76 11.65
N ALA A 149 -16.49 1.54 10.82
CA ALA A 149 -16.62 1.22 9.41
C ALA A 149 -16.94 -0.26 9.12
N GLY A 150 -17.17 -1.07 10.17
CA GLY A 150 -17.58 -2.48 10.05
C GLY A 150 -16.43 -3.49 9.98
N ALA A 151 -15.18 -3.07 10.16
CA ALA A 151 -14.04 -3.98 10.15
C ALA A 151 -13.88 -4.75 11.47
N GLN A 152 -13.30 -5.95 11.39
CA GLN A 152 -12.87 -6.77 12.51
C GLN A 152 -11.40 -6.45 12.83
N TRP A 153 -11.17 -5.34 13.56
CA TRP A 153 -9.84 -4.90 13.91
C TRP A 153 -9.19 -5.81 14.96
N VAL A 154 -7.95 -6.24 14.69
CA VAL A 154 -7.12 -7.04 15.59
C VAL A 154 -5.74 -6.38 15.78
N ASP A 155 -5.09 -6.66 16.92
CA ASP A 155 -3.75 -6.19 17.21
C ASP A 155 -2.73 -7.29 16.89
N GLU A 156 -2.34 -7.36 15.61
CA GLU A 156 -1.36 -8.34 15.12
C GLU A 156 -0.36 -7.62 14.20
N GLU A 157 0.86 -8.12 14.14
CA GLU A 157 1.93 -7.50 13.34
C GLU A 157 1.61 -7.47 11.83
N VAL A 158 0.95 -8.52 11.33
CA VAL A 158 0.47 -8.62 9.96
C VAL A 158 -0.81 -9.42 9.90
N VAL A 159 -1.76 -8.94 9.13
CA VAL A 159 -3.04 -9.62 8.87
C VAL A 159 -3.24 -9.70 7.36
N VAL A 160 -3.60 -10.89 6.87
CA VAL A 160 -4.03 -11.10 5.50
C VAL A 160 -5.48 -11.54 5.49
N ASP A 161 -6.30 -10.89 4.70
CA ASP A 161 -7.72 -11.21 4.50
C ASP A 161 -8.08 -11.06 3.02
N ASN A 162 -8.16 -12.18 2.31
CA ASN A 162 -8.57 -12.25 0.90
C ASN A 162 -7.88 -11.19 0.03
N GLY A 163 -6.55 -11.21 -0.05
CA GLY A 163 -5.75 -10.29 -0.87
C GLY A 163 -5.51 -8.90 -0.26
N LEU A 164 -6.05 -8.61 0.93
CA LEU A 164 -5.71 -7.42 1.70
C LEU A 164 -4.71 -7.77 2.79
N THR A 165 -3.50 -7.21 2.70
CA THR A 165 -2.46 -7.30 3.74
C THR A 165 -2.43 -6.01 4.54
N THR A 166 -2.44 -6.10 5.88
CA THR A 166 -2.31 -4.92 6.74
C THR A 166 -1.29 -5.14 7.86
N SER A 167 -0.60 -4.06 8.27
CA SER A 167 0.33 -4.00 9.42
C SER A 167 0.19 -2.69 10.19
N ARG A 168 0.80 -2.60 11.38
CA ARG A 168 0.51 -1.52 12.36
C ARG A 168 1.44 -0.33 12.24
N SER A 169 2.74 -0.57 12.08
CA SER A 169 3.78 0.46 12.21
C SER A 169 5.08 0.01 11.56
N PRO A 170 6.12 0.88 11.49
CA PRO A 170 7.44 0.49 11.01
C PRO A 170 8.06 -0.73 11.70
N ASP A 171 7.71 -1.00 12.95
CA ASP A 171 8.19 -2.17 13.69
C ASP A 171 7.76 -3.50 13.05
N ASP A 172 6.70 -3.48 12.25
CA ASP A 172 6.13 -4.66 11.60
C ASP A 172 6.63 -4.86 10.15
N LEU A 173 7.53 -4.02 9.65
CA LEU A 173 7.93 -3.99 8.24
C LEU A 173 8.49 -5.32 7.73
N ASP A 174 9.22 -6.07 8.54
CA ASP A 174 9.76 -7.36 8.12
C ASP A 174 8.64 -8.35 7.75
N ALA A 175 7.63 -8.48 8.61
CA ALA A 175 6.47 -9.33 8.37
C ALA A 175 5.59 -8.78 7.24
N PHE A 176 5.38 -7.45 7.19
CA PHE A 176 4.64 -6.78 6.15
C PHE A 176 5.25 -7.01 4.76
N ASN A 177 6.56 -6.76 4.60
CA ASN A 177 7.26 -6.92 3.33
C ASN A 177 7.22 -8.38 2.84
N ALA A 178 7.42 -9.35 3.75
CA ALA A 178 7.33 -10.76 3.39
C ALA A 178 5.94 -11.11 2.83
N LYS A 179 4.86 -10.63 3.48
CA LYS A 179 3.49 -10.88 3.03
C LYS A 179 3.13 -10.09 1.76
N VAL A 180 3.62 -8.87 1.57
CA VAL A 180 3.48 -8.12 0.31
C VAL A 180 4.04 -8.92 -0.86
N VAL A 181 5.26 -9.46 -0.73
CA VAL A 181 5.88 -10.26 -1.79
C VAL A 181 5.10 -11.57 -2.03
N GLU A 182 4.66 -12.24 -0.97
CA GLU A 182 3.86 -13.48 -1.05
C GLU A 182 2.55 -13.24 -1.81
N GLU A 183 1.71 -12.31 -1.35
CA GLU A 183 0.41 -11.99 -1.96
C GLU A 183 0.54 -11.52 -3.42
N LEU A 184 1.55 -10.66 -3.71
CA LEU A 184 1.85 -10.26 -5.09
C LEU A 184 2.27 -11.45 -5.96
N SER A 185 2.95 -12.46 -5.40
CA SER A 185 3.35 -13.65 -6.16
C SER A 185 2.17 -14.58 -6.46
N GLU A 186 1.22 -14.70 -5.53
CA GLU A 186 -0.04 -15.42 -5.71
C GLU A 186 -0.94 -14.79 -6.78
N GLY A 187 -0.95 -13.46 -6.84
CA GLY A 187 -1.69 -12.71 -7.85
C GLY A 187 -3.14 -12.43 -7.43
N LYS A 188 -4.11 -12.71 -8.31
CA LYS A 188 -5.51 -12.38 -8.05
C LYS A 188 -6.14 -13.30 -7.01
N HIS A 189 -6.93 -12.70 -6.13
CA HIS A 189 -7.70 -13.36 -5.09
C HIS A 189 -9.19 -13.31 -5.42
N GLU A 190 -9.73 -14.38 -6.00
CA GLU A 190 -11.10 -14.42 -6.52
C GLU A 190 -12.17 -14.13 -5.45
N ASP A 191 -11.87 -14.37 -4.18
CA ASP A 191 -12.76 -14.08 -3.04
C ASP A 191 -12.64 -12.62 -2.52
N GLN A 192 -11.72 -11.83 -3.06
CA GLN A 192 -11.60 -10.41 -2.70
C GLN A 192 -12.80 -9.63 -3.23
N THR A 193 -13.40 -8.81 -2.37
CA THR A 193 -14.57 -7.97 -2.71
C THR A 193 -14.25 -6.49 -2.47
N ALA A 194 -14.91 -5.61 -3.23
CA ALA A 194 -14.86 -4.16 -3.05
C ALA A 194 -16.03 -3.67 -2.20
#